data_e7d5aa93b2c35b5496e411791878d5d3
#
_entry.id   e7d5aa93b2c35b5496e411791878d5d3
#
_cell.length_a   1.000
_cell.length_b   1.000
_cell.length_c   1.000
_cell.angle_alpha   90.00
_cell.angle_beta   90.00
_cell.angle_gamma   90.00
#
_symmetry.space_group_name_H-M   'P 1'
#
loop_
_entity.id
_entity.type
_entity.pdbx_description
1 polymer ?
#
loop_
_entity_poly.entity_id
_entity_poly.type
_entity_poly.pdbx_seq_one_letter_code
_entity_poly.pdbx_strand_id
1 'polypeptide(L)'
;MTGRLQALRRVHPILLVLGALTVLAFFLAAAPYLVMATPGAAGAVYLARKHKPSLPLRHFIRSRGVWLTALAGITSALAISALSAAFSHALLSAIVLAALALGGIFLVLEIVEEHFMKSIMTLVPAGQRDALSAFLSGAPAASSGGTADLSGLDPVAVGAEIKSRIIGQDAIVDQSVQLIFRRARMRRPAKPVVTLLFVGATGAGKTELAKAIADVMFAGRLIRVDCAELTESHSSQRLIGSPPGYRDSEQGGWLCRQIGQMRTGVLLLDEIEKAHPNVMTTIMALLDEARITEQSTNTTYQATGFVVVLTSNAAANDIASIIKAAPDESPERAGRVKDALRSAGFKPEVIARVDAVMPFGELSRVAASEIVGLFLRKYAQDVGVEIQSVDAGLLVDLIQKREALAGYGVREVVRLVEAAVVDGLLAAKDTGYRAVAISIDGDDVRVAGVA
;
A
#
# COMPACT_ATOMS: atom_id res chain seq x y z
N MET A 1 -17.77 22.85 5.42
CA MET A 1 -17.29 22.92 6.82
C MET A 1 -16.11 23.86 7.02
N THR A 2 -15.41 24.26 6.00
CA THR A 2 -14.20 25.12 6.06
C THR A 2 -14.46 26.60 6.38
N GLY A 3 -15.60 27.15 6.03
CA GLY A 3 -15.91 28.58 6.28
C GLY A 3 -16.21 28.95 7.75
N ARG A 4 -16.70 27.99 8.56
CA ARG A 4 -17.00 28.23 9.97
C ARG A 4 -15.75 28.20 10.88
N LEU A 5 -14.71 27.48 10.50
CA LEU A 5 -13.43 27.44 11.21
C LEU A 5 -12.58 28.71 10.97
N GLN A 6 -12.71 29.34 9.80
CA GLN A 6 -12.03 30.61 9.52
C GLN A 6 -12.66 31.80 10.26
N ALA A 7 -13.99 31.80 10.48
CA ALA A 7 -14.66 32.83 11.27
C ALA A 7 -14.27 32.74 12.76
N LEU A 8 -14.09 31.54 13.30
CA LEU A 8 -13.62 31.34 14.68
C LEU A 8 -12.17 31.80 14.90
N ARG A 9 -11.30 31.69 13.90
CA ARG A 9 -9.91 32.17 13.96
C ARG A 9 -9.80 33.70 14.06
N ARG A 10 -10.76 34.46 13.51
CA ARG A 10 -10.76 35.95 13.56
C ARG A 10 -11.25 36.53 14.87
N VAL A 11 -12.03 35.78 15.64
CA VAL A 11 -12.56 36.20 16.94
C VAL A 11 -11.60 35.86 18.10
N HIS A 12 -10.68 34.98 17.83
CA HIS A 12 -9.74 34.39 18.79
C HIS A 12 -8.92 35.41 19.63
N PRO A 13 -8.26 36.44 19.05
CA PRO A 13 -7.44 37.37 19.84
C PRO A 13 -8.24 38.23 20.83
N ILE A 14 -9.46 38.59 20.50
CA ILE A 14 -10.32 39.41 21.38
C ILE A 14 -10.84 38.58 22.54
N LEU A 15 -11.23 37.32 22.29
CA LEU A 15 -11.65 36.37 23.31
C LEU A 15 -10.48 36.02 24.28
N LEU A 16 -9.25 35.97 23.77
CA LEU A 16 -8.05 35.74 24.54
C LEU A 16 -7.78 36.83 25.56
N VAL A 17 -7.86 38.09 25.16
CA VAL A 17 -7.66 39.26 26.05
C VAL A 17 -8.79 39.37 27.09
N LEU A 18 -10.03 39.17 26.65
CA LEU A 18 -11.19 39.14 27.54
C LEU A 18 -11.09 37.97 28.54
N GLY A 19 -10.68 36.77 28.11
CA GLY A 19 -10.48 35.61 28.99
C GLY A 19 -9.41 35.81 30.05
N ALA A 20 -8.26 36.41 29.71
CA ALA A 20 -7.19 36.69 30.63
C ALA A 20 -7.60 37.72 31.73
N LEU A 21 -8.30 38.75 31.33
CA LEU A 21 -8.82 39.76 32.31
C LEU A 21 -9.86 39.15 33.25
N THR A 22 -10.57 38.15 32.82
CA THR A 22 -11.59 37.47 33.63
C THR A 22 -11.00 36.48 34.61
N VAL A 23 -9.99 35.73 34.19
CA VAL A 23 -9.26 34.84 35.11
C VAL A 23 -8.66 35.66 36.23
N LEU A 24 -8.11 36.84 35.96
CA LEU A 24 -7.55 37.71 36.95
C LEU A 24 -8.64 38.29 37.90
N ALA A 25 -9.78 38.74 37.37
CA ALA A 25 -10.89 39.24 38.18
C ALA A 25 -11.57 38.13 38.99
N PHE A 26 -11.67 36.92 38.44
CA PHE A 26 -12.21 35.75 39.12
C PHE A 26 -11.32 35.29 40.27
N PHE A 27 -9.97 35.27 40.11
CA PHE A 27 -9.03 34.96 41.17
C PHE A 27 -9.08 35.98 42.30
N LEU A 28 -9.31 37.24 41.99
CA LEU A 28 -9.40 38.32 43.01
C LEU A 28 -10.74 38.34 43.79
N ALA A 29 -11.85 37.95 43.12
CA ALA A 29 -13.21 38.04 43.68
C ALA A 29 -13.75 36.74 44.28
N ALA A 30 -13.27 35.56 43.79
CA ALA A 30 -13.90 34.25 44.05
C ALA A 30 -12.96 33.21 44.69
N ALA A 31 -11.85 33.60 45.29
CA ALA A 31 -10.91 32.69 45.91
C ALA A 31 -11.54 31.64 46.85
N PRO A 32 -12.58 31.93 47.67
CA PRO A 32 -13.21 30.91 48.51
C PRO A 32 -14.11 29.92 47.70
N TYR A 33 -14.58 30.28 46.51
CA TYR A 33 -15.50 29.44 45.71
C TYR A 33 -14.78 28.55 44.72
N LEU A 34 -13.56 28.87 44.31
CA LEU A 34 -12.72 28.07 43.42
C LEU A 34 -12.34 26.72 44.04
N VAL A 35 -12.15 26.70 45.35
CA VAL A 35 -11.81 25.51 46.12
C VAL A 35 -12.95 24.46 46.06
N MET A 36 -14.19 24.90 45.86
CA MET A 36 -15.35 23.97 45.80
C MET A 36 -15.70 23.52 44.36
N ALA A 37 -15.33 24.26 43.31
CA ALA A 37 -15.67 23.92 41.94
C ALA A 37 -14.67 22.96 41.27
N THR A 38 -13.38 23.02 41.66
CA THR A 38 -12.31 22.18 41.11
C THR A 38 -12.48 20.68 41.41
N PRO A 39 -12.95 20.22 42.56
CA PRO A 39 -13.19 18.80 42.80
C PRO A 39 -14.31 18.23 41.94
N GLY A 40 -15.34 19.03 41.62
CA GLY A 40 -16.48 18.59 40.80
C GLY A 40 -16.10 18.36 39.32
N ALA A 41 -15.33 19.27 38.75
CA ALA A 41 -14.86 19.13 37.36
C ALA A 41 -13.83 17.99 37.23
N ALA A 42 -12.89 17.87 38.17
CA ALA A 42 -11.94 16.76 38.18
C ALA A 42 -12.62 15.41 38.45
N GLY A 43 -13.63 15.37 39.32
CA GLY A 43 -14.44 14.17 39.58
C GLY A 43 -15.28 13.74 38.36
N ALA A 44 -15.88 14.69 37.64
CA ALA A 44 -16.64 14.41 36.41
C ALA A 44 -15.74 13.87 35.28
N VAL A 45 -14.53 14.43 35.11
CA VAL A 45 -13.55 13.93 34.15
C VAL A 45 -13.04 12.54 34.56
N TYR A 46 -12.81 12.30 35.84
CA TYR A 46 -12.40 11.00 36.38
C TYR A 46 -13.47 9.92 36.18
N LEU A 47 -14.72 10.23 36.52
CA LEU A 47 -15.86 9.30 36.37
C LEU A 47 -16.17 8.98 34.89
N ALA A 48 -16.10 9.97 34.01
CA ALA A 48 -16.32 9.77 32.58
C ALA A 48 -15.21 8.93 31.94
N ARG A 49 -13.96 9.08 32.40
CA ARG A 49 -12.82 8.26 31.95
C ARG A 49 -12.91 6.81 32.46
N LYS A 50 -13.48 6.59 33.64
CA LYS A 50 -13.69 5.25 34.20
C LYS A 50 -14.73 4.46 33.41
N HIS A 51 -15.74 5.11 32.84
CA HIS A 51 -16.82 4.46 32.08
C HIS A 51 -16.53 4.27 30.57
N LYS A 52 -15.56 4.98 29.97
CA LYS A 52 -15.17 4.84 28.56
C LYS A 52 -13.65 4.95 28.36
N PRO A 53 -12.89 3.92 28.74
CA PRO A 53 -11.41 3.96 28.69
C PRO A 53 -10.84 3.93 27.26
N SER A 54 -11.63 3.61 26.25
CA SER A 54 -11.19 3.42 24.85
C SER A 54 -11.25 4.68 23.98
N LEU A 55 -11.75 5.82 24.49
CA LEU A 55 -11.84 7.05 23.70
C LEU A 55 -10.54 7.86 23.79
N PRO A 56 -9.98 8.31 22.64
CA PRO A 56 -8.84 9.22 22.62
C PRO A 56 -9.13 10.49 23.41
N LEU A 57 -8.15 10.95 24.20
CA LEU A 57 -8.29 12.09 25.10
C LEU A 57 -8.90 13.34 24.45
N ARG A 58 -8.53 13.59 23.19
CA ARG A 58 -9.03 14.73 22.40
C ARG A 58 -10.49 14.60 21.96
N HIS A 59 -10.96 13.37 21.65
CA HIS A 59 -12.38 13.11 21.39
C HIS A 59 -13.21 13.20 22.66
N PHE A 60 -12.60 12.82 23.79
CA PHE A 60 -13.20 12.91 25.10
C PHE A 60 -13.39 14.39 25.51
N ILE A 61 -12.36 15.24 25.38
CA ILE A 61 -12.42 16.68 25.63
C ILE A 61 -13.36 17.41 24.67
N ARG A 62 -13.50 16.96 23.41
CA ARG A 62 -14.45 17.48 22.42
C ARG A 62 -15.85 16.89 22.51
N SER A 63 -16.07 15.88 23.34
CA SER A 63 -17.41 15.30 23.47
C SER A 63 -18.37 16.30 24.12
N ARG A 64 -19.56 16.43 23.52
CA ARG A 64 -20.63 17.29 24.05
C ARG A 64 -20.92 17.02 25.54
N GLY A 65 -20.69 15.78 26.01
CA GLY A 65 -20.91 15.39 27.40
C GLY A 65 -19.94 16.03 28.39
N VAL A 66 -18.67 16.19 28.06
CA VAL A 66 -17.68 16.85 28.94
C VAL A 66 -17.97 18.34 29.04
N TRP A 67 -18.35 18.97 27.93
CA TRP A 67 -18.73 20.37 27.92
C TRP A 67 -20.07 20.62 28.64
N LEU A 68 -21.02 19.70 28.51
CA LEU A 68 -22.30 19.78 29.23
C LEU A 68 -22.10 19.64 30.74
N THR A 69 -21.22 18.75 31.21
CA THR A 69 -20.92 18.62 32.64
C THR A 69 -20.10 19.79 33.18
N ALA A 70 -19.14 20.31 32.43
CA ALA A 70 -18.41 21.53 32.76
C ALA A 70 -19.35 22.75 32.78
N LEU A 71 -20.24 22.86 31.79
CA LEU A 71 -21.26 23.91 31.71
C LEU A 71 -22.28 23.80 32.86
N ALA A 72 -22.72 22.60 33.22
CA ALA A 72 -23.62 22.36 34.36
C ALA A 72 -22.95 22.73 35.70
N GLY A 73 -21.66 22.43 35.87
CA GLY A 73 -20.90 22.84 37.04
C GLY A 73 -20.77 24.35 37.15
N ILE A 74 -20.51 25.02 36.05
CA ILE A 74 -20.39 26.48 35.98
C ILE A 74 -21.74 27.15 36.18
N THR A 75 -22.82 26.64 35.55
CA THR A 75 -24.16 27.17 35.74
C THR A 75 -24.68 26.97 37.15
N SER A 76 -24.34 25.87 37.81
CA SER A 76 -24.66 25.65 39.22
C SER A 76 -23.91 26.62 40.16
N ALA A 77 -22.64 26.85 39.92
CA ALA A 77 -21.84 27.85 40.67
C ALA A 77 -22.35 29.27 40.45
N LEU A 78 -22.78 29.61 39.23
CA LEU A 78 -23.40 30.88 38.88
C LEU A 78 -24.80 31.07 39.47
N ALA A 79 -25.61 30.01 39.49
CA ALA A 79 -26.92 30.04 40.13
C ALA A 79 -26.79 30.28 41.65
N ILE A 80 -25.83 29.65 42.31
CA ILE A 80 -25.53 29.86 43.74
C ILE A 80 -25.02 31.28 43.97
N SER A 81 -24.15 31.80 43.09
CA SER A 81 -23.67 33.18 43.15
C SER A 81 -24.76 34.20 42.87
N ALA A 82 -25.64 33.94 41.90
CA ALA A 82 -26.81 34.80 41.58
C ALA A 82 -27.84 34.83 42.71
N LEU A 83 -28.06 33.70 43.44
CA LEU A 83 -28.92 33.66 44.60
C LEU A 83 -28.37 34.49 45.78
N SER A 84 -27.06 34.55 45.93
CA SER A 84 -26.40 35.36 46.99
C SER A 84 -26.31 36.85 46.64
N ALA A 85 -26.43 37.22 45.32
CA ALA A 85 -26.33 38.58 44.81
C ALA A 85 -27.69 39.22 44.52
N ALA A 86 -28.81 38.52 44.79
CA ALA A 86 -30.17 38.99 44.47
C ALA A 86 -30.61 40.26 45.22
N PHE A 87 -29.70 40.92 45.92
CA PHE A 87 -30.02 42.15 46.68
C PHE A 87 -29.42 43.46 46.14
N SER A 88 -28.68 43.51 45.05
CA SER A 88 -28.27 44.76 44.41
C SER A 88 -27.68 44.57 43.02
N HIS A 89 -28.08 45.34 42.06
CA HIS A 89 -27.55 45.68 40.69
C HIS A 89 -26.61 44.64 39.97
N ALA A 90 -26.63 43.38 40.34
CA ALA A 90 -25.58 42.42 40.03
C ALA A 90 -25.85 41.49 38.86
N LEU A 91 -27.01 41.46 38.26
CA LEU A 91 -27.35 40.50 37.20
C LEU A 91 -26.51 40.70 35.94
N LEU A 92 -26.27 41.98 35.55
CA LEU A 92 -25.46 42.30 34.36
C LEU A 92 -23.98 42.02 34.59
N SER A 93 -23.46 42.31 35.78
CA SER A 93 -22.08 42.03 36.17
C SER A 93 -21.83 40.53 36.32
N ALA A 94 -22.80 39.76 36.77
CA ALA A 94 -22.67 38.30 36.87
C ALA A 94 -22.64 37.63 35.50
N ILE A 95 -23.44 38.11 34.51
CA ILE A 95 -23.40 37.62 33.14
C ILE A 95 -22.07 37.95 32.46
N VAL A 96 -21.57 39.16 32.63
CA VAL A 96 -20.26 39.58 32.10
C VAL A 96 -19.12 38.78 32.73
N LEU A 97 -19.13 38.59 34.04
CA LEU A 97 -18.15 37.78 34.78
C LEU A 97 -18.19 36.32 34.32
N ALA A 98 -19.35 35.77 34.07
CA ALA A 98 -19.51 34.41 33.56
C ALA A 98 -18.99 34.23 32.14
N ALA A 99 -19.29 35.15 31.24
CA ALA A 99 -18.76 35.12 29.89
C ALA A 99 -17.22 35.25 29.87
N LEU A 100 -16.74 36.12 30.74
CA LEU A 100 -15.32 36.30 30.93
C LEU A 100 -14.66 35.04 31.52
N ALA A 101 -15.21 34.36 32.52
CA ALA A 101 -14.72 33.12 33.10
C ALA A 101 -14.66 31.97 32.09
N LEU A 102 -15.69 31.85 31.26
CA LEU A 102 -15.73 30.88 30.17
C LEU A 102 -14.61 31.11 29.15
N GLY A 103 -14.36 32.36 28.77
CA GLY A 103 -13.26 32.73 27.88
C GLY A 103 -11.88 32.41 28.49
N GLY A 104 -11.72 32.69 29.78
CA GLY A 104 -10.48 32.39 30.50
C GLY A 104 -10.19 30.89 30.65
N ILE A 105 -11.22 30.10 30.95
CA ILE A 105 -11.07 28.62 31.01
C ILE A 105 -10.69 28.07 29.64
N PHE A 106 -11.31 28.57 28.58
CA PHE A 106 -10.99 28.17 27.22
C PHE A 106 -9.52 28.47 26.87
N LEU A 107 -9.04 29.64 27.23
CA LEU A 107 -7.66 30.07 27.02
C LEU A 107 -6.66 29.20 27.82
N VAL A 108 -6.95 28.95 29.10
CA VAL A 108 -6.10 28.10 29.95
C VAL A 108 -6.04 26.69 29.38
N LEU A 109 -7.16 26.13 28.91
CA LEU A 109 -7.19 24.80 28.30
C LEU A 109 -6.36 24.75 27.02
N GLU A 110 -6.39 25.81 26.22
CA GLU A 110 -5.61 25.86 24.97
C GLU A 110 -4.10 26.00 25.24
N ILE A 111 -3.70 26.82 26.22
CA ILE A 111 -2.30 26.96 26.63
C ILE A 111 -1.79 25.67 27.27
N VAL A 112 -2.59 25.04 28.12
CA VAL A 112 -2.25 23.76 28.74
C VAL A 112 -2.13 22.65 27.71
N GLU A 113 -3.04 22.60 26.73
CA GLU A 113 -2.98 21.64 25.62
C GLU A 113 -1.69 21.83 24.80
N GLU A 114 -1.34 23.06 24.46
CA GLU A 114 -0.12 23.35 23.67
C GLU A 114 1.17 23.04 24.45
N HIS A 115 1.25 23.42 25.73
CA HIS A 115 2.42 23.13 26.58
C HIS A 115 2.54 21.64 26.90
N PHE A 116 1.44 20.98 27.22
CA PHE A 116 1.37 19.55 27.48
C PHE A 116 1.74 18.75 26.26
N MET A 117 1.26 19.15 25.07
CA MET A 117 1.63 18.54 23.80
C MET A 117 3.11 18.69 23.48
N LYS A 118 3.67 19.88 23.66
CA LYS A 118 5.12 20.11 23.49
C LYS A 118 5.95 19.27 24.47
N SER A 119 5.54 19.17 25.74
CA SER A 119 6.22 18.35 26.75
C SER A 119 6.14 16.87 26.45
N ILE A 120 4.99 16.33 26.03
CA ILE A 120 4.86 14.93 25.63
C ILE A 120 5.71 14.65 24.38
N MET A 121 5.71 15.56 23.39
CA MET A 121 6.50 15.40 22.18
C MET A 121 8.01 15.35 22.44
N THR A 122 8.50 15.99 23.49
CA THR A 122 9.93 15.89 23.87
C THR A 122 10.29 14.57 24.54
N LEU A 123 9.34 13.92 25.22
CA LEU A 123 9.53 12.62 25.89
C LEU A 123 9.41 11.42 24.94
N VAL A 124 8.80 11.62 23.78
CA VAL A 124 8.60 10.55 22.77
C VAL A 124 9.83 10.48 21.85
N PRO A 125 10.40 9.28 21.61
CA PRO A 125 11.46 9.09 20.63
C PRO A 125 11.08 9.66 19.26
N ALA A 126 12.05 10.27 18.56
CA ALA A 126 11.82 10.98 17.30
C ALA A 126 10.99 10.18 16.29
N GLY A 127 11.25 8.85 16.16
CA GLY A 127 10.51 7.98 15.23
C GLY A 127 9.05 7.69 15.59
N GLN A 128 8.57 8.11 16.77
CA GLN A 128 7.18 7.90 17.20
C GLN A 128 6.40 9.22 17.31
N ARG A 129 7.07 10.37 17.15
CA ARG A 129 6.43 11.69 17.27
C ARG A 129 5.36 11.94 16.23
N ASP A 130 5.62 11.51 14.97
CA ASP A 130 4.68 11.71 13.86
C ASP A 130 3.43 10.83 14.03
N ALA A 131 3.60 9.59 14.50
CA ALA A 131 2.48 8.71 14.80
C ALA A 131 1.62 9.28 15.95
N LEU A 132 2.26 9.83 16.99
CA LEU A 132 1.57 10.44 18.11
C LEU A 132 0.90 11.77 17.70
N SER A 133 1.55 12.60 16.90
CA SER A 133 0.98 13.86 16.38
C SER A 133 -0.21 13.60 15.45
N ALA A 134 -0.13 12.59 14.59
CA ALA A 134 -1.24 12.15 13.72
C ALA A 134 -2.40 11.61 14.56
N PHE A 135 -2.13 10.81 15.58
CA PHE A 135 -3.13 10.28 16.51
C PHE A 135 -3.84 11.41 17.27
N LEU A 136 -3.09 12.37 17.81
CA LEU A 136 -3.61 13.49 18.61
C LEU A 136 -4.28 14.56 17.76
N SER A 137 -3.85 14.78 16.50
CA SER A 137 -4.50 15.74 15.60
C SER A 137 -5.82 15.26 15.04
N GLY A 138 -6.18 13.97 15.22
CA GLY A 138 -7.32 13.36 14.53
C GLY A 138 -7.22 13.53 13.00
N ALA A 139 -6.03 13.94 12.51
CA ALA A 139 -5.70 13.74 11.12
C ALA A 139 -5.80 12.25 10.88
N PRO A 140 -6.36 11.78 9.75
CA PRO A 140 -6.18 10.39 9.39
C PRO A 140 -4.69 10.15 9.51
N ALA A 141 -4.31 9.13 10.33
CA ALA A 141 -2.92 8.75 10.52
C ALA A 141 -2.30 8.77 9.13
N ALA A 142 -1.16 9.42 8.96
CA ALA A 142 -0.49 9.56 7.69
C ALA A 142 -0.55 8.19 7.03
N SER A 143 -1.36 8.07 5.99
CA SER A 143 -1.82 6.84 5.38
C SER A 143 -2.18 5.74 6.40
N SER A 144 -3.41 5.69 6.89
CA SER A 144 -4.01 4.39 7.22
C SER A 144 -3.80 3.55 5.96
N GLY A 145 -2.86 2.61 6.03
CA GLY A 145 -2.54 1.74 4.91
C GLY A 145 -3.85 1.18 4.39
N GLY A 146 -4.10 1.36 3.09
CA GLY A 146 -5.31 0.85 2.48
C GLY A 146 -5.38 -0.64 2.80
N THR A 147 -6.50 -1.12 3.32
CA THR A 147 -6.77 -2.55 3.33
C THR A 147 -7.21 -2.92 1.92
N ALA A 148 -6.58 -3.94 1.33
CA ALA A 148 -7.05 -4.48 0.07
C ALA A 148 -8.44 -5.09 0.33
N ASP A 149 -9.48 -4.43 -0.15
CA ASP A 149 -10.84 -4.96 -0.09
C ASP A 149 -11.07 -5.84 -1.34
N LEU A 150 -10.98 -7.15 -1.13
CA LEU A 150 -11.23 -8.17 -2.14
C LEU A 150 -12.59 -8.87 -1.90
N SER A 151 -13.45 -8.34 -1.03
CA SER A 151 -14.71 -8.98 -0.61
C SER A 151 -15.72 -9.14 -1.76
N GLY A 152 -15.62 -8.28 -2.78
CA GLY A 152 -16.47 -8.35 -3.97
C GLY A 152 -16.00 -9.30 -5.08
N LEU A 153 -14.83 -9.96 -4.90
CA LEU A 153 -14.25 -10.84 -5.91
C LEU A 153 -14.44 -12.32 -5.52
N ASP A 154 -14.79 -13.15 -6.51
CA ASP A 154 -14.81 -14.60 -6.36
C ASP A 154 -13.42 -15.18 -6.69
N PRO A 155 -12.76 -15.89 -5.74
CA PRO A 155 -11.46 -16.49 -5.96
C PRO A 155 -11.40 -17.43 -7.17
N VAL A 156 -12.50 -18.16 -7.43
CA VAL A 156 -12.56 -19.12 -8.55
C VAL A 156 -12.59 -18.37 -9.88
N ALA A 157 -13.43 -17.35 -9.99
CA ALA A 157 -13.51 -16.52 -11.19
C ALA A 157 -12.20 -15.78 -11.46
N VAL A 158 -11.58 -15.21 -10.43
CA VAL A 158 -10.26 -14.55 -10.51
C VAL A 158 -9.20 -15.54 -10.98
N GLY A 159 -9.15 -16.74 -10.41
CA GLY A 159 -8.23 -17.79 -10.82
C GLY A 159 -8.40 -18.17 -12.29
N ALA A 160 -9.62 -18.37 -12.74
CA ALA A 160 -9.94 -18.69 -14.15
C ALA A 160 -9.51 -17.58 -15.11
N GLU A 161 -9.75 -16.32 -14.75
CA GLU A 161 -9.36 -15.18 -15.57
C GLU A 161 -7.83 -15.05 -15.65
N ILE A 162 -7.11 -15.21 -14.55
CA ILE A 162 -5.64 -15.17 -14.55
C ILE A 162 -5.08 -16.34 -15.39
N LYS A 163 -5.61 -17.56 -15.26
CA LYS A 163 -5.19 -18.73 -16.06
C LYS A 163 -5.38 -18.54 -17.57
N SER A 164 -6.40 -17.81 -17.99
CA SER A 164 -6.59 -17.49 -19.40
C SER A 164 -5.46 -16.63 -20.00
N ARG A 165 -4.70 -15.93 -19.12
CA ARG A 165 -3.57 -15.07 -19.51
C ARG A 165 -2.21 -15.73 -19.22
N ILE A 166 -2.15 -16.59 -18.20
CA ILE A 166 -0.91 -17.25 -17.70
C ILE A 166 -1.03 -18.75 -17.94
N ILE A 167 -0.56 -19.16 -19.11
CA ILE A 167 -0.68 -20.54 -19.56
C ILE A 167 0.41 -21.43 -18.98
N GLY A 168 0.05 -22.65 -18.58
CA GLY A 168 0.99 -23.68 -18.14
C GLY A 168 1.53 -23.50 -16.71
N GLN A 169 0.91 -22.62 -15.90
CA GLN A 169 1.28 -22.39 -14.49
C GLN A 169 0.06 -22.44 -13.57
N ASP A 170 -0.93 -23.26 -13.90
CA ASP A 170 -2.25 -23.28 -13.25
C ASP A 170 -2.17 -23.50 -11.74
N ALA A 171 -1.33 -24.42 -11.27
CA ALA A 171 -1.14 -24.69 -9.86
C ALA A 171 -0.62 -23.46 -9.11
N ILE A 172 0.36 -22.75 -9.69
CA ILE A 172 0.94 -21.54 -9.08
C ILE A 172 -0.08 -20.41 -9.05
N VAL A 173 -0.90 -20.28 -10.11
CA VAL A 173 -1.99 -19.30 -10.14
C VAL A 173 -2.97 -19.58 -9.03
N ASP A 174 -3.46 -20.82 -8.90
CA ASP A 174 -4.42 -21.21 -7.87
C ASP A 174 -3.87 -20.97 -6.47
N GLN A 175 -2.64 -21.38 -6.20
CA GLN A 175 -1.98 -21.15 -4.90
C GLN A 175 -1.83 -19.67 -4.59
N SER A 176 -1.39 -18.88 -5.57
CA SER A 176 -1.20 -17.44 -5.39
C SER A 176 -2.53 -16.76 -5.07
N VAL A 177 -3.58 -17.03 -5.84
CA VAL A 177 -4.91 -16.47 -5.65
C VAL A 177 -5.48 -16.87 -4.29
N GLN A 178 -5.48 -18.17 -3.96
CA GLN A 178 -5.99 -18.65 -2.67
C GLN A 178 -5.23 -18.04 -1.49
N LEU A 179 -3.91 -17.91 -1.58
CA LEU A 179 -3.11 -17.32 -0.52
C LEU A 179 -3.39 -15.83 -0.35
N ILE A 180 -3.53 -15.07 -1.46
CA ILE A 180 -3.90 -13.65 -1.43
C ILE A 180 -5.25 -13.47 -0.74
N PHE A 181 -6.30 -14.19 -1.18
CA PHE A 181 -7.63 -14.09 -0.57
C PHE A 181 -7.63 -14.49 0.92
N ARG A 182 -6.95 -15.58 1.26
CA ARG A 182 -6.82 -16.01 2.65
C ARG A 182 -6.17 -14.93 3.52
N ARG A 183 -5.09 -14.32 3.04
CA ARG A 183 -4.33 -13.29 3.78
C ARG A 183 -5.09 -11.97 3.84
N ALA A 184 -5.79 -11.57 2.80
CA ALA A 184 -6.60 -10.36 2.78
C ALA A 184 -7.73 -10.39 3.83
N ARG A 185 -8.29 -11.57 4.12
CA ARG A 185 -9.30 -11.77 5.20
C ARG A 185 -8.68 -11.70 6.61
N MET A 186 -7.37 -11.88 6.73
CA MET A 186 -6.66 -11.83 8.02
C MET A 186 -6.19 -10.41 8.26
N ARG A 187 -6.66 -9.75 9.32
CA ARG A 187 -6.07 -8.46 9.73
C ARG A 187 -4.65 -8.70 10.24
N ARG A 188 -3.67 -8.31 9.43
CA ARG A 188 -2.24 -8.38 9.77
C ARG A 188 -1.71 -6.95 9.90
N PRO A 189 -1.84 -6.31 11.09
CA PRO A 189 -1.28 -4.97 11.29
C PRO A 189 0.22 -4.99 11.01
N ALA A 190 0.71 -3.98 10.31
CA ALA A 190 2.12 -3.81 9.97
C ALA A 190 2.73 -4.93 9.09
N LYS A 191 1.93 -5.60 8.26
CA LYS A 191 2.43 -6.53 7.22
C LYS A 191 1.76 -6.24 5.89
N PRO A 192 2.43 -6.49 4.73
CA PRO A 192 1.75 -6.54 3.44
C PRO A 192 0.60 -7.55 3.46
N VAL A 193 -0.34 -7.43 2.52
CA VAL A 193 -1.41 -8.45 2.34
C VAL A 193 -0.78 -9.83 2.27
N VAL A 194 0.18 -9.99 1.38
CA VAL A 194 0.99 -11.20 1.24
C VAL A 194 2.31 -10.83 0.56
N THR A 195 3.34 -11.60 0.84
CA THR A 195 4.64 -11.51 0.17
C THR A 195 4.93 -12.84 -0.53
N LEU A 196 5.01 -12.82 -1.87
CA LEU A 196 5.26 -13.97 -2.72
C LEU A 196 6.65 -13.87 -3.35
N LEU A 197 7.39 -14.97 -3.39
CA LEU A 197 8.64 -15.07 -4.13
C LEU A 197 8.46 -16.04 -5.30
N PHE A 198 8.46 -15.53 -6.51
CA PHE A 198 8.37 -16.28 -7.75
C PHE A 198 9.78 -16.63 -8.24
N VAL A 199 10.10 -17.90 -8.34
CA VAL A 199 11.43 -18.36 -8.71
C VAL A 199 11.39 -19.33 -9.89
N GLY A 200 12.42 -19.35 -10.73
CA GLY A 200 12.50 -20.24 -11.90
C GLY A 200 13.12 -19.56 -13.11
N ALA A 201 13.12 -20.24 -14.24
CA ALA A 201 13.77 -19.79 -15.46
C ALA A 201 13.22 -18.46 -16.00
N THR A 202 14.06 -17.73 -16.72
CA THR A 202 13.63 -16.53 -17.46
C THR A 202 12.54 -16.91 -18.47
N GLY A 203 11.50 -16.08 -18.56
CA GLY A 203 10.38 -16.32 -19.48
C GLY A 203 9.38 -17.39 -19.02
N ALA A 204 9.45 -17.89 -17.77
CA ALA A 204 8.49 -18.83 -17.21
C ALA A 204 7.12 -18.20 -16.83
N GLY A 205 6.96 -16.88 -17.00
CA GLY A 205 5.70 -16.18 -16.70
C GLY A 205 5.65 -15.46 -15.35
N LYS A 206 6.74 -15.39 -14.59
CA LYS A 206 6.80 -14.78 -13.24
C LYS A 206 6.29 -13.33 -13.20
N THR A 207 6.89 -12.48 -14.02
CA THR A 207 6.53 -11.05 -14.11
C THR A 207 5.12 -10.86 -14.67
N GLU A 208 4.72 -11.71 -15.62
CA GLU A 208 3.37 -11.65 -16.23
C GLU A 208 2.28 -12.06 -15.23
N LEU A 209 2.53 -13.06 -14.35
CA LEU A 209 1.59 -13.40 -13.28
C LEU A 209 1.40 -12.23 -12.30
N ALA A 210 2.47 -11.53 -11.93
CA ALA A 210 2.36 -10.36 -11.07
C ALA A 210 1.52 -9.25 -11.72
N LYS A 211 1.68 -9.00 -13.03
CA LYS A 211 0.85 -8.07 -13.80
C LYS A 211 -0.61 -8.52 -13.86
N ALA A 212 -0.86 -9.79 -14.17
CA ALA A 212 -2.21 -10.34 -14.22
C ALA A 212 -2.94 -10.23 -12.87
N ILE A 213 -2.23 -10.45 -11.75
CA ILE A 213 -2.77 -10.22 -10.40
C ILE A 213 -3.14 -8.74 -10.22
N ALA A 214 -2.28 -7.81 -10.66
CA ALA A 214 -2.57 -6.39 -10.56
C ALA A 214 -3.79 -5.99 -11.39
N ASP A 215 -3.89 -6.47 -12.62
CA ASP A 215 -4.98 -6.14 -13.52
C ASP A 215 -6.33 -6.67 -13.03
N VAL A 216 -6.37 -7.95 -12.66
CA VAL A 216 -7.63 -8.64 -12.31
C VAL A 216 -8.09 -8.27 -10.90
N MET A 217 -7.18 -8.16 -9.93
CA MET A 217 -7.54 -7.97 -8.53
C MET A 217 -7.45 -6.52 -8.06
N PHE A 218 -6.66 -5.68 -8.74
CA PHE A 218 -6.35 -4.32 -8.29
C PHE A 218 -6.57 -3.24 -9.37
N ALA A 219 -7.34 -3.53 -10.42
CA ALA A 219 -7.63 -2.61 -11.51
C ALA A 219 -6.36 -1.99 -12.14
N GLY A 220 -5.36 -2.82 -12.38
CA GLY A 220 -4.09 -2.43 -13.00
C GLY A 220 -3.11 -1.67 -12.09
N ARG A 221 -3.39 -1.54 -10.80
CA ARG A 221 -2.51 -0.85 -9.87
C ARG A 221 -1.25 -1.66 -9.57
N LEU A 222 -0.21 -1.36 -10.33
CA LEU A 222 1.09 -2.02 -10.27
C LEU A 222 2.21 -0.99 -10.06
N ILE A 223 3.02 -1.19 -9.03
CA ILE A 223 4.32 -0.54 -8.88
C ILE A 223 5.37 -1.56 -9.25
N ARG A 224 6.14 -1.31 -10.31
CA ARG A 224 7.25 -2.18 -10.72
C ARG A 224 8.57 -1.52 -10.40
N VAL A 225 9.41 -2.24 -9.66
CA VAL A 225 10.81 -1.90 -9.36
C VAL A 225 11.69 -2.92 -10.07
N ASP A 226 12.46 -2.48 -11.05
CA ASP A 226 13.48 -3.33 -11.68
C ASP A 226 14.75 -3.28 -10.84
N CYS A 227 15.04 -4.37 -10.14
CA CYS A 227 16.19 -4.45 -9.26
C CYS A 227 17.51 -4.57 -10.03
N ALA A 228 17.48 -4.91 -11.32
CA ALA A 228 18.66 -4.90 -12.18
C ALA A 228 19.19 -3.48 -12.43
N GLU A 229 18.35 -2.44 -12.30
CA GLU A 229 18.77 -1.04 -12.35
C GLU A 229 19.29 -0.51 -10.99
N LEU A 230 19.20 -1.31 -9.93
CA LEU A 230 19.50 -0.90 -8.55
C LEU A 230 20.75 -1.62 -8.00
N THR A 231 21.77 -1.72 -8.81
CA THR A 231 23.04 -2.43 -8.50
C THR A 231 24.07 -1.57 -7.75
N GLU A 232 23.89 -0.27 -7.73
CA GLU A 232 24.83 0.69 -7.12
C GLU A 232 24.46 1.01 -5.66
N SER A 233 25.43 1.36 -4.84
CA SER A 233 25.23 1.65 -3.42
C SER A 233 24.27 2.81 -3.14
N HIS A 234 24.20 3.78 -4.05
CA HIS A 234 23.32 4.94 -3.96
C HIS A 234 21.92 4.71 -4.59
N SER A 235 21.70 3.59 -5.22
CA SER A 235 20.39 3.28 -5.85
C SER A 235 19.22 3.27 -4.85
N SER A 236 19.48 3.03 -3.55
CA SER A 236 18.47 3.14 -2.51
C SER A 236 17.87 4.55 -2.41
N GLN A 237 18.66 5.60 -2.71
CA GLN A 237 18.18 7.00 -2.71
C GLN A 237 17.10 7.25 -3.76
N ARG A 238 17.13 6.56 -4.89
CA ARG A 238 16.05 6.62 -5.90
C ARG A 238 14.73 6.13 -5.33
N LEU A 239 14.77 5.11 -4.46
CA LEU A 239 13.56 4.53 -3.86
C LEU A 239 13.01 5.39 -2.71
N ILE A 240 13.88 5.82 -1.78
CA ILE A 240 13.50 6.45 -0.51
C ILE A 240 13.93 7.92 -0.40
N GLY A 241 14.50 8.50 -1.44
CA GLY A 241 15.00 9.89 -1.42
C GLY A 241 16.39 10.02 -0.82
N SER A 242 16.99 11.19 -1.00
CA SER A 242 18.27 11.58 -0.39
C SER A 242 18.02 12.30 0.95
N PRO A 243 18.95 12.18 1.93
CA PRO A 243 18.86 12.94 3.15
C PRO A 243 18.82 14.46 2.90
N PRO A 244 18.24 15.26 3.82
CA PRO A 244 18.24 16.72 3.71
C PRO A 244 19.66 17.28 3.56
N GLY A 245 19.83 18.26 2.65
CA GLY A 245 21.11 18.89 2.37
C GLY A 245 21.95 18.22 1.27
N TYR A 246 21.54 17.07 0.76
CA TYR A 246 22.14 16.48 -0.44
C TYR A 246 21.47 17.00 -1.71
N ARG A 247 22.20 16.92 -2.83
CA ARG A 247 21.65 17.24 -4.15
C ARG A 247 20.44 16.36 -4.42
N ASP A 248 19.37 16.92 -5.00
CA ASP A 248 18.11 16.23 -5.32
C ASP A 248 17.27 15.75 -4.10
N SER A 249 17.59 16.20 -2.87
CA SER A 249 16.77 15.87 -1.70
C SER A 249 15.32 16.36 -1.81
N GLU A 250 15.06 17.41 -2.58
CA GLU A 250 13.71 17.96 -2.82
C GLU A 250 12.83 17.06 -3.69
N GLN A 251 13.40 16.16 -4.49
CA GLN A 251 12.65 15.29 -5.39
C GLN A 251 11.94 14.15 -4.62
N GLY A 252 12.38 13.83 -3.40
CA GLY A 252 11.86 12.75 -2.58
C GLY A 252 12.08 11.36 -3.17
N GLY A 253 11.63 10.32 -2.44
CA GLY A 253 11.72 8.94 -2.88
C GLY A 253 10.64 8.55 -3.88
N TRP A 254 11.04 8.02 -5.05
CA TRP A 254 10.06 7.59 -6.06
C TRP A 254 9.11 6.51 -5.53
N LEU A 255 9.65 5.46 -4.88
CA LEU A 255 8.83 4.36 -4.36
C LEU A 255 7.91 4.81 -3.22
N CYS A 256 8.40 5.70 -2.35
CA CYS A 256 7.60 6.30 -1.28
C CYS A 256 6.37 7.01 -1.83
N ARG A 257 6.56 7.85 -2.85
CA ARG A 257 5.44 8.56 -3.50
C ARG A 257 4.44 7.62 -4.15
N GLN A 258 4.91 6.59 -4.89
CA GLN A 258 4.03 5.62 -5.53
C GLN A 258 3.16 4.87 -4.51
N ILE A 259 3.76 4.39 -3.43
CA ILE A 259 3.02 3.72 -2.35
C ILE A 259 2.00 4.66 -1.70
N GLY A 260 2.39 5.92 -1.45
CA GLY A 260 1.50 6.93 -0.86
C GLY A 260 0.29 7.27 -1.74
N GLN A 261 0.47 7.31 -3.06
CA GLN A 261 -0.59 7.61 -4.02
C GLN A 261 -1.57 6.44 -4.22
N MET A 262 -1.04 5.22 -4.38
CA MET A 262 -1.85 4.06 -4.73
C MET A 262 -2.58 3.43 -3.53
N ARG A 263 -1.97 3.40 -2.35
CA ARG A 263 -2.47 2.78 -1.11
C ARG A 263 -2.76 1.28 -1.17
N THR A 264 -3.19 0.76 -2.32
CA THR A 264 -3.46 -0.68 -2.56
C THR A 264 -3.02 -1.05 -3.96
N GLY A 265 -2.54 -2.26 -4.15
CA GLY A 265 -2.08 -2.74 -5.45
C GLY A 265 -1.09 -3.89 -5.35
N VAL A 266 -0.35 -4.10 -6.41
CA VAL A 266 0.78 -5.03 -6.46
C VAL A 266 2.08 -4.22 -6.47
N LEU A 267 3.01 -4.58 -5.59
CA LEU A 267 4.40 -4.12 -5.63
C LEU A 267 5.26 -5.26 -6.17
N LEU A 268 5.74 -5.11 -7.37
CA LEU A 268 6.62 -6.07 -8.04
C LEU A 268 8.07 -5.63 -7.93
N LEU A 269 8.89 -6.44 -7.27
CA LEU A 269 10.34 -6.31 -7.17
C LEU A 269 10.97 -7.35 -8.12
N ASP A 270 11.29 -6.91 -9.33
CA ASP A 270 11.73 -7.80 -10.41
C ASP A 270 13.25 -8.04 -10.30
N GLU A 271 13.68 -9.30 -10.47
CA GLU A 271 15.09 -9.74 -10.39
C GLU A 271 15.80 -9.31 -9.08
N ILE A 272 15.17 -9.62 -7.95
CA ILE A 272 15.59 -9.16 -6.62
C ILE A 272 17.02 -9.53 -6.25
N GLU A 273 17.55 -10.64 -6.79
CA GLU A 273 18.94 -11.10 -6.58
C GLU A 273 19.99 -10.12 -7.10
N LYS A 274 19.63 -9.21 -8.01
CA LYS A 274 20.53 -8.21 -8.58
C LYS A 274 20.63 -6.92 -7.75
N ALA A 275 19.73 -6.74 -6.79
CA ALA A 275 19.69 -5.54 -5.96
C ALA A 275 20.95 -5.39 -5.09
N HIS A 276 21.46 -4.15 -5.02
CA HIS A 276 22.55 -3.82 -4.09
C HIS A 276 22.13 -4.09 -2.62
N PRO A 277 23.04 -4.49 -1.72
CA PRO A 277 22.73 -4.75 -0.32
C PRO A 277 22.00 -3.62 0.41
N ASN A 278 22.30 -2.35 0.11
CA ASN A 278 21.60 -1.20 0.69
C ASN A 278 20.12 -1.14 0.26
N VAL A 279 19.83 -1.45 -1.01
CA VAL A 279 18.46 -1.56 -1.54
C VAL A 279 17.72 -2.69 -0.82
N MET A 280 18.40 -3.85 -0.66
CA MET A 280 17.84 -4.98 0.08
C MET A 280 17.46 -4.61 1.51
N THR A 281 18.27 -3.82 2.22
CA THR A 281 17.94 -3.37 3.58
C THR A 281 16.64 -2.56 3.61
N THR A 282 16.44 -1.67 2.65
CA THR A 282 15.20 -0.88 2.50
C THR A 282 13.99 -1.78 2.23
N ILE A 283 14.15 -2.75 1.31
CA ILE A 283 13.10 -3.71 0.96
C ILE A 283 12.75 -4.59 2.15
N MET A 284 13.73 -5.03 2.95
CA MET A 284 13.50 -5.86 4.14
C MET A 284 12.59 -5.16 5.16
N ALA A 285 12.79 -3.86 5.41
CA ALA A 285 11.92 -3.09 6.30
C ALA A 285 10.47 -3.05 5.77
N LEU A 286 10.29 -2.92 4.44
CA LEU A 286 8.98 -2.96 3.80
C LEU A 286 8.31 -4.35 3.95
N LEU A 287 9.06 -5.44 3.79
CA LEU A 287 8.53 -6.80 3.97
C LEU A 287 8.17 -7.11 5.43
N ASP A 288 8.96 -6.59 6.39
CA ASP A 288 8.74 -6.85 7.81
C ASP A 288 7.63 -6.04 8.42
N GLU A 289 7.53 -4.77 8.07
CA GLU A 289 6.66 -3.81 8.75
C GLU A 289 5.68 -3.11 7.80
N ALA A 290 5.61 -3.52 6.53
CA ALA A 290 4.81 -2.90 5.48
C ALA A 290 4.96 -1.37 5.45
N ARG A 291 6.15 -0.86 5.77
CA ARG A 291 6.43 0.57 5.79
C ARG A 291 7.70 0.92 5.03
N ILE A 292 7.71 2.09 4.46
CA ILE A 292 8.88 2.70 3.85
C ILE A 292 8.97 4.16 4.29
N THR A 293 10.13 4.59 4.73
CA THR A 293 10.34 5.96 5.22
C THR A 293 11.16 6.74 4.22
N GLU A 294 10.63 7.86 3.78
CA GLU A 294 11.31 8.81 2.90
C GLU A 294 12.40 9.56 3.67
N GLN A 295 13.63 9.53 3.17
CA GLN A 295 14.77 10.13 3.89
C GLN A 295 14.76 11.67 3.88
N SER A 296 14.21 12.28 2.84
CA SER A 296 14.18 13.74 2.69
C SER A 296 13.23 14.42 3.67
N THR A 297 12.07 13.85 3.90
CA THR A 297 10.98 14.41 4.71
C THR A 297 10.76 13.69 6.03
N ASN A 298 11.41 12.54 6.22
CA ASN A 298 11.15 11.58 7.30
C ASN A 298 9.69 11.09 7.36
N THR A 299 8.98 11.17 6.23
CA THR A 299 7.58 10.73 6.13
C THR A 299 7.53 9.22 5.92
N THR A 300 6.72 8.52 6.71
CA THR A 300 6.53 7.08 6.59
C THR A 300 5.26 6.75 5.82
N TYR A 301 5.40 5.93 4.78
CA TYR A 301 4.32 5.43 3.93
C TYR A 301 4.02 3.97 4.28
N GLN A 302 2.73 3.62 4.29
CA GLN A 302 2.26 2.28 4.64
C GLN A 302 1.92 1.47 3.39
N ALA A 303 2.48 0.26 3.30
CA ALA A 303 2.25 -0.70 2.22
C ALA A 303 1.36 -1.90 2.65
N THR A 304 0.58 -1.76 3.71
CA THR A 304 -0.29 -2.82 4.26
C THR A 304 -1.38 -3.27 3.27
N GLY A 305 -1.75 -2.44 2.30
CA GLY A 305 -2.70 -2.76 1.24
C GLY A 305 -2.09 -3.43 0.00
N PHE A 306 -0.78 -3.70 -0.01
CA PHE A 306 -0.10 -4.24 -1.17
C PHE A 306 0.10 -5.75 -1.09
N VAL A 307 -0.07 -6.42 -2.23
CA VAL A 307 0.52 -7.72 -2.53
C VAL A 307 1.93 -7.47 -3.01
N VAL A 308 2.93 -7.97 -2.28
CA VAL A 308 4.34 -7.83 -2.66
C VAL A 308 4.77 -9.09 -3.39
N VAL A 309 5.26 -8.93 -4.61
CA VAL A 309 5.78 -10.01 -5.44
C VAL A 309 7.26 -9.74 -5.70
N LEU A 310 8.09 -10.69 -5.32
CA LEU A 310 9.51 -10.72 -5.69
C LEU A 310 9.70 -11.74 -6.79
N THR A 311 10.47 -11.43 -7.82
CA THR A 311 10.87 -12.42 -8.82
C THR A 311 12.37 -12.68 -8.75
N SER A 312 12.78 -13.90 -9.06
CA SER A 312 14.19 -14.28 -9.14
C SER A 312 14.44 -15.36 -10.18
N ASN A 313 15.59 -15.27 -10.83
CA ASN A 313 16.13 -16.31 -11.71
C ASN A 313 17.21 -17.16 -11.02
N ALA A 314 17.50 -16.90 -9.76
CA ALA A 314 18.48 -17.67 -8.99
C ALA A 314 18.07 -19.15 -8.91
N ALA A 315 19.04 -20.04 -9.01
CA ALA A 315 18.86 -21.49 -8.96
C ALA A 315 17.87 -22.07 -9.99
N ALA A 316 17.63 -21.40 -11.12
CA ALA A 316 16.58 -21.77 -12.09
C ALA A 316 16.70 -23.24 -12.55
N ASN A 317 17.91 -23.71 -12.89
CA ASN A 317 18.17 -25.08 -13.35
C ASN A 317 17.94 -26.13 -12.25
N ASP A 318 18.37 -25.82 -11.01
CA ASP A 318 18.18 -26.71 -9.86
C ASP A 318 16.68 -26.81 -9.53
N ILE A 319 15.98 -25.70 -9.55
CA ILE A 319 14.52 -25.62 -9.33
C ILE A 319 13.78 -26.43 -10.39
N ALA A 320 14.13 -26.27 -11.65
CA ALA A 320 13.53 -27.05 -12.74
C ALA A 320 13.73 -28.57 -12.52
N SER A 321 14.95 -28.98 -12.09
CA SER A 321 15.28 -30.37 -11.78
C SER A 321 14.48 -30.88 -10.56
N ILE A 322 14.31 -30.06 -9.53
CA ILE A 322 13.52 -30.39 -8.33
C ILE A 322 12.05 -30.60 -8.70
N ILE A 323 11.48 -29.73 -9.54
CA ILE A 323 10.07 -29.84 -10.00
C ILE A 323 9.89 -31.11 -10.82
N LYS A 324 10.83 -31.44 -11.73
CA LYS A 324 10.76 -32.67 -12.55
C LYS A 324 10.84 -33.93 -11.69
N ALA A 325 11.68 -33.93 -10.64
CA ALA A 325 11.85 -35.09 -9.75
C ALA A 325 10.68 -35.28 -8.77
N ALA A 326 9.99 -34.20 -8.40
CA ALA A 326 8.86 -34.23 -7.48
C ALA A 326 7.75 -33.27 -8.01
N PRO A 327 6.92 -33.73 -8.95
CA PRO A 327 5.85 -32.90 -9.54
C PRO A 327 4.81 -32.49 -8.50
N ASP A 328 4.56 -33.32 -7.50
CA ASP A 328 3.60 -33.02 -6.44
C ASP A 328 4.13 -31.97 -5.47
N GLU A 329 3.24 -31.11 -5.02
CA GLU A 329 3.55 -30.09 -4.03
C GLU A 329 3.65 -30.72 -2.65
N SER A 330 4.89 -30.93 -2.21
CA SER A 330 5.18 -31.46 -0.89
C SER A 330 6.02 -30.49 -0.06
N PRO A 331 5.95 -30.54 1.28
CA PRO A 331 6.84 -29.78 2.14
C PRO A 331 8.32 -30.05 1.84
N GLU A 332 8.67 -31.27 1.42
CA GLU A 332 10.01 -31.68 1.04
C GLU A 332 10.48 -30.93 -0.22
N ARG A 333 9.62 -30.85 -1.26
CA ARG A 333 9.91 -30.07 -2.48
C ARG A 333 10.15 -28.60 -2.11
N ALA A 334 9.29 -28.02 -1.27
CA ALA A 334 9.42 -26.63 -0.81
C ALA A 334 10.74 -26.42 -0.03
N GLY A 335 11.17 -27.39 0.78
CA GLY A 335 12.46 -27.38 1.46
C GLY A 335 13.62 -27.35 0.48
N ARG A 336 13.64 -28.29 -0.47
CA ARG A 336 14.69 -28.40 -1.51
C ARG A 336 14.81 -27.13 -2.36
N VAL A 337 13.69 -26.51 -2.72
CA VAL A 337 13.68 -25.24 -3.46
C VAL A 337 14.34 -24.12 -2.64
N LYS A 338 14.03 -24.03 -1.33
CA LYS A 338 14.67 -23.05 -0.45
C LYS A 338 16.17 -23.30 -0.28
N ASP A 339 16.57 -24.55 -0.22
CA ASP A 339 18.00 -24.92 -0.11
C ASP A 339 18.75 -24.61 -1.41
N ALA A 340 18.16 -24.88 -2.58
CA ALA A 340 18.71 -24.48 -3.86
C ALA A 340 18.90 -22.96 -3.97
N LEU A 341 17.93 -22.17 -3.52
CA LEU A 341 18.07 -20.71 -3.47
C LEU A 341 19.21 -20.25 -2.57
N ARG A 342 19.36 -20.86 -1.37
CA ARG A 342 20.46 -20.55 -0.45
C ARG A 342 21.82 -20.89 -1.08
N SER A 343 21.91 -22.04 -1.72
CA SER A 343 23.13 -22.49 -2.41
C SER A 343 23.52 -21.57 -3.57
N ALA A 344 22.53 -20.95 -4.23
CA ALA A 344 22.73 -19.95 -5.26
C ALA A 344 23.01 -18.53 -4.71
N GLY A 345 23.24 -18.39 -3.39
CA GLY A 345 23.59 -17.12 -2.75
C GLY A 345 22.40 -16.23 -2.39
N PHE A 346 21.17 -16.72 -2.50
CA PHE A 346 19.99 -15.96 -2.09
C PHE A 346 19.96 -15.81 -0.56
N LYS A 347 19.81 -14.57 -0.08
CA LYS A 347 19.89 -14.27 1.35
C LYS A 347 18.81 -14.99 2.15
N PRO A 348 19.16 -15.78 3.18
CA PRO A 348 18.20 -16.50 4.01
C PRO A 348 17.15 -15.59 4.66
N GLU A 349 17.53 -14.35 4.96
CA GLU A 349 16.65 -13.36 5.59
C GLU A 349 15.48 -12.97 4.67
N VAL A 350 15.69 -12.94 3.35
CA VAL A 350 14.61 -12.69 2.38
C VAL A 350 13.66 -13.87 2.33
N ILE A 351 14.21 -15.10 2.25
CA ILE A 351 13.39 -16.33 2.23
C ILE A 351 12.54 -16.46 3.49
N ALA A 352 13.04 -16.00 4.64
CA ALA A 352 12.32 -16.05 5.90
C ALA A 352 11.14 -15.04 5.98
N ARG A 353 11.16 -13.99 5.15
CA ARG A 353 10.16 -12.93 5.16
C ARG A 353 9.07 -13.08 4.12
N VAL A 354 9.22 -14.01 3.18
CA VAL A 354 8.17 -14.31 2.21
C VAL A 354 7.14 -15.27 2.79
N ASP A 355 5.87 -15.05 2.51
CA ASP A 355 4.78 -15.94 2.93
C ASP A 355 4.83 -17.27 2.15
N ALA A 356 5.24 -17.22 0.88
CA ALA A 356 5.40 -18.42 0.06
C ALA A 356 6.46 -18.24 -1.04
N VAL A 357 7.16 -19.33 -1.33
CA VAL A 357 8.05 -19.45 -2.50
C VAL A 357 7.30 -20.26 -3.56
N MET A 358 7.12 -19.69 -4.74
CA MET A 358 6.37 -20.26 -5.86
C MET A 358 7.35 -20.65 -6.97
N PRO A 359 7.68 -21.94 -7.11
CA PRO A 359 8.62 -22.39 -8.12
C PRO A 359 7.95 -22.60 -9.47
N PHE A 360 8.31 -21.76 -10.44
CA PHE A 360 7.85 -21.85 -11.83
C PHE A 360 8.58 -22.95 -12.57
N GLY A 361 7.80 -23.89 -13.09
CA GLY A 361 8.30 -24.96 -13.94
C GLY A 361 8.63 -24.50 -15.36
N GLU A 362 9.33 -25.36 -16.09
CA GLU A 362 9.49 -25.22 -17.52
C GLU A 362 8.11 -25.39 -18.21
N LEU A 363 7.86 -24.57 -19.21
CA LEU A 363 6.64 -24.68 -19.98
C LEU A 363 6.66 -25.93 -20.87
N SER A 364 5.58 -26.71 -20.81
CA SER A 364 5.40 -27.85 -21.71
C SER A 364 5.28 -27.39 -23.16
N ARG A 365 5.45 -28.33 -24.14
CA ARG A 365 5.21 -28.06 -25.57
C ARG A 365 3.78 -27.59 -25.82
N VAL A 366 2.81 -28.19 -25.13
CA VAL A 366 1.40 -27.81 -25.25
C VAL A 366 1.20 -26.36 -24.77
N ALA A 367 1.71 -26.02 -23.58
CA ALA A 367 1.63 -24.65 -23.06
C ALA A 367 2.33 -23.63 -23.99
N ALA A 368 3.46 -24.02 -24.60
CA ALA A 368 4.15 -23.17 -25.56
C ALA A 368 3.30 -22.93 -26.81
N SER A 369 2.61 -23.95 -27.37
CA SER A 369 1.71 -23.77 -28.51
C SER A 369 0.50 -22.90 -28.21
N GLU A 370 -0.07 -23.03 -27.00
CA GLU A 370 -1.17 -22.18 -26.54
C GLU A 370 -0.74 -20.73 -26.45
N ILE A 371 0.48 -20.47 -25.92
CA ILE A 371 1.07 -19.12 -25.83
C ILE A 371 1.27 -18.53 -27.22
N VAL A 372 1.80 -19.31 -28.19
CA VAL A 372 1.92 -18.86 -29.59
C VAL A 372 0.54 -18.45 -30.13
N GLY A 373 -0.48 -19.28 -29.92
CA GLY A 373 -1.85 -18.99 -30.35
C GLY A 373 -2.43 -17.72 -29.67
N LEU A 374 -2.07 -17.49 -28.42
CA LEU A 374 -2.50 -16.27 -27.69
C LEU A 374 -1.85 -15.00 -28.28
N PHE A 375 -0.56 -15.05 -28.59
CA PHE A 375 0.15 -13.91 -29.18
C PHE A 375 -0.28 -13.67 -30.63
N LEU A 376 -0.50 -14.70 -31.41
CA LEU A 376 -1.07 -14.57 -32.76
C LEU A 376 -2.40 -13.81 -32.73
N ARG A 377 -3.33 -14.23 -31.85
CA ARG A 377 -4.62 -13.53 -31.68
C ARG A 377 -4.44 -12.09 -31.24
N LYS A 378 -3.51 -11.83 -30.30
CA LYS A 378 -3.23 -10.49 -29.84
C LYS A 378 -2.72 -9.60 -30.98
N TYR A 379 -1.72 -10.03 -31.73
CA TYR A 379 -1.19 -9.25 -32.85
C TYR A 379 -2.25 -8.99 -33.91
N ALA A 380 -3.10 -9.98 -34.21
CA ALA A 380 -4.20 -9.78 -35.12
C ALA A 380 -5.21 -8.72 -34.63
N GLN A 381 -5.54 -8.74 -33.33
CA GLN A 381 -6.39 -7.71 -32.71
C GLN A 381 -5.72 -6.33 -32.74
N ASP A 382 -4.44 -6.23 -32.42
CA ASP A 382 -3.69 -4.98 -32.45
C ASP A 382 -3.65 -4.37 -33.86
N VAL A 383 -3.55 -5.21 -34.87
CA VAL A 383 -3.64 -4.81 -36.29
C VAL A 383 -5.08 -4.55 -36.72
N GLY A 384 -6.08 -5.15 -36.09
CA GLY A 384 -7.51 -5.02 -36.44
C GLY A 384 -7.96 -5.99 -37.54
N VAL A 385 -7.40 -7.20 -37.60
CA VAL A 385 -7.78 -8.31 -38.48
C VAL A 385 -8.16 -9.54 -37.64
N GLU A 386 -8.93 -10.44 -38.20
CA GLU A 386 -9.34 -11.69 -37.54
C GLU A 386 -8.58 -12.89 -38.15
N ILE A 387 -8.10 -13.80 -37.32
CA ILE A 387 -7.44 -15.02 -37.75
C ILE A 387 -8.51 -16.11 -37.91
N GLN A 388 -8.76 -16.55 -39.15
CA GLN A 388 -9.67 -17.65 -39.43
C GLN A 388 -9.03 -19.02 -39.23
N SER A 389 -7.77 -19.18 -39.62
CA SER A 389 -7.06 -20.45 -39.47
C SER A 389 -5.56 -20.23 -39.28
N VAL A 390 -4.95 -21.15 -38.53
CA VAL A 390 -3.50 -21.24 -38.34
C VAL A 390 -3.08 -22.65 -38.69
N ASP A 391 -2.08 -22.79 -39.52
CA ASP A 391 -1.50 -24.09 -39.88
C ASP A 391 -0.83 -24.73 -38.65
N ALA A 392 -1.16 -25.98 -38.38
CA ALA A 392 -0.54 -26.73 -37.27
C ALA A 392 0.98 -26.90 -37.47
N GLY A 393 1.45 -26.96 -38.73
CA GLY A 393 2.87 -27.01 -39.06
C GLY A 393 3.64 -25.79 -38.53
N LEU A 394 3.05 -24.58 -38.60
CA LEU A 394 3.63 -23.36 -38.07
C LEU A 394 3.87 -23.46 -36.54
N LEU A 395 2.90 -24.00 -35.81
CA LEU A 395 3.03 -24.16 -34.36
C LEU A 395 4.16 -25.13 -34.03
N VAL A 396 4.29 -26.21 -34.77
CA VAL A 396 5.37 -27.21 -34.59
C VAL A 396 6.73 -26.58 -34.91
N ASP A 397 6.86 -25.86 -36.01
CA ASP A 397 8.12 -25.19 -36.40
C ASP A 397 8.57 -24.16 -35.36
N LEU A 398 7.67 -23.28 -34.88
CA LEU A 398 7.96 -22.31 -33.86
C LEU A 398 8.39 -22.94 -32.51
N ILE A 399 7.80 -24.10 -32.18
CA ILE A 399 8.19 -24.86 -30.98
C ILE A 399 9.56 -25.51 -31.16
N GLN A 400 9.83 -26.10 -32.34
CA GLN A 400 11.14 -26.72 -32.66
C GLN A 400 12.27 -25.67 -32.66
N LYS A 401 12.02 -24.48 -33.24
CA LYS A 401 12.97 -23.35 -33.18
C LYS A 401 13.22 -22.90 -31.73
N ARG A 402 12.21 -22.93 -30.87
CA ARG A 402 12.37 -22.67 -29.43
C ARG A 402 13.28 -23.71 -28.76
N GLU A 403 13.10 -25.02 -29.08
CA GLU A 403 13.91 -26.09 -28.48
C GLU A 403 15.40 -25.98 -28.88
N ALA A 404 15.66 -25.56 -30.13
CA ALA A 404 17.01 -25.26 -30.58
C ALA A 404 17.64 -24.05 -29.82
N LEU A 405 16.80 -23.16 -29.29
CA LEU A 405 17.18 -22.01 -28.49
C LEU A 405 17.07 -22.31 -26.98
N ALA A 406 17.33 -23.53 -26.54
CA ALA A 406 17.22 -23.98 -25.16
C ALA A 406 17.87 -22.98 -24.18
N GLY A 407 17.04 -22.42 -23.30
CA GLY A 407 17.45 -21.42 -22.29
C GLY A 407 16.88 -20.01 -22.48
N TYR A 408 16.29 -19.66 -23.62
CA TYR A 408 15.78 -18.30 -23.90
C TYR A 408 14.32 -18.04 -23.48
N GLY A 409 13.55 -19.07 -23.13
CA GLY A 409 12.19 -18.94 -22.61
C GLY A 409 11.14 -18.39 -23.60
N VAL A 410 9.95 -18.06 -23.10
CA VAL A 410 8.80 -17.59 -23.90
C VAL A 410 9.05 -16.27 -24.63
N ARG A 411 9.89 -15.38 -24.09
CA ARG A 411 10.18 -14.10 -24.75
C ARG A 411 10.72 -14.28 -26.18
N GLU A 412 11.57 -15.28 -26.40
CA GLU A 412 12.11 -15.54 -27.72
C GLU A 412 11.06 -16.14 -28.66
N VAL A 413 10.17 -17.01 -28.15
CA VAL A 413 9.02 -17.50 -28.93
C VAL A 413 8.13 -16.33 -29.38
N VAL A 414 7.84 -15.40 -28.49
CA VAL A 414 7.04 -14.19 -28.80
C VAL A 414 7.70 -13.37 -29.90
N ARG A 415 9.03 -13.12 -29.81
CA ARG A 415 9.79 -12.41 -30.86
C ARG A 415 9.77 -13.14 -32.20
N LEU A 416 9.89 -14.48 -32.19
CA LEU A 416 9.79 -15.28 -33.42
C LEU A 416 8.41 -15.17 -34.04
N VAL A 417 7.34 -15.25 -33.24
CA VAL A 417 5.97 -15.05 -33.69
C VAL A 417 5.78 -13.67 -34.30
N GLU A 418 6.23 -12.63 -33.56
CA GLU A 418 6.13 -11.24 -34.01
C GLU A 418 6.81 -11.04 -35.37
N ALA A 419 8.07 -11.47 -35.49
CA ALA A 419 8.85 -11.35 -36.70
C ALA A 419 8.25 -12.15 -37.88
N ALA A 420 7.58 -13.26 -37.58
CA ALA A 420 7.00 -14.12 -38.63
C ALA A 420 5.68 -13.59 -39.20
N VAL A 421 4.85 -12.88 -38.38
CA VAL A 421 3.46 -12.62 -38.79
C VAL A 421 3.08 -11.16 -38.92
N VAL A 422 3.73 -10.23 -38.17
CA VAL A 422 3.24 -8.86 -38.07
C VAL A 422 3.23 -8.12 -39.39
N ASP A 423 4.29 -8.25 -40.20
CA ASP A 423 4.36 -7.60 -41.51
C ASP A 423 3.29 -8.14 -42.47
N GLY A 424 3.02 -9.46 -42.43
CA GLY A 424 1.97 -10.07 -43.19
C GLY A 424 0.56 -9.65 -42.78
N LEU A 425 0.33 -9.48 -41.47
CA LEU A 425 -0.94 -8.98 -40.94
C LEU A 425 -1.19 -7.52 -41.39
N LEU A 426 -0.17 -6.67 -41.33
CA LEU A 426 -0.23 -5.28 -41.79
C LEU A 426 -0.52 -5.21 -43.30
N ALA A 427 0.18 -5.99 -44.10
CA ALA A 427 -0.03 -6.04 -45.54
C ALA A 427 -1.46 -6.50 -45.89
N ALA A 428 -1.99 -7.49 -45.19
CA ALA A 428 -3.37 -7.94 -45.34
C ALA A 428 -4.38 -6.84 -45.03
N LYS A 429 -4.17 -6.10 -43.94
CA LYS A 429 -5.02 -4.95 -43.58
C LYS A 429 -4.98 -3.86 -44.64
N ASP A 430 -3.78 -3.49 -45.10
CA ASP A 430 -3.59 -2.41 -46.09
C ASP A 430 -4.28 -2.75 -47.44
N THR A 431 -4.39 -4.05 -47.77
CA THR A 431 -5.12 -4.55 -48.92
C THR A 431 -6.62 -4.70 -48.70
N GLY A 432 -7.12 -4.35 -47.48
CA GLY A 432 -8.54 -4.30 -47.16
C GLY A 432 -9.13 -5.60 -46.62
N TYR A 433 -8.33 -6.62 -46.39
CA TYR A 433 -8.80 -7.86 -45.76
C TYR A 433 -9.11 -7.68 -44.28
N ARG A 434 -10.25 -8.25 -43.85
CA ARG A 434 -10.65 -8.27 -42.43
C ARG A 434 -10.31 -9.60 -41.74
N ALA A 435 -10.08 -10.65 -42.56
CA ALA A 435 -9.75 -11.97 -42.08
C ALA A 435 -8.51 -12.51 -42.76
N VAL A 436 -7.73 -13.30 -42.06
CA VAL A 436 -6.47 -13.88 -42.56
C VAL A 436 -6.35 -15.35 -42.19
N ALA A 437 -5.68 -16.10 -43.06
CA ALA A 437 -5.17 -17.45 -42.80
C ALA A 437 -3.65 -17.38 -42.69
N ILE A 438 -3.09 -18.04 -41.69
CA ILE A 438 -1.64 -18.10 -41.47
C ILE A 438 -1.18 -19.53 -41.76
N SER A 439 -0.27 -19.68 -42.71
CA SER A 439 0.29 -20.97 -43.15
C SER A 439 1.80 -20.93 -43.19
N ILE A 440 2.43 -22.08 -43.27
CA ILE A 440 3.86 -22.23 -43.52
C ILE A 440 4.09 -22.61 -44.98
N ASP A 441 5.04 -21.98 -45.65
CA ASP A 441 5.45 -22.27 -47.01
C ASP A 441 6.99 -22.48 -47.06
N GLY A 442 7.42 -23.75 -46.92
CA GLY A 442 8.82 -24.06 -46.67
C GLY A 442 9.27 -23.58 -45.26
N ASP A 443 10.27 -22.69 -45.22
CA ASP A 443 10.78 -22.06 -44.00
C ASP A 443 10.11 -20.70 -43.68
N ASP A 444 9.27 -20.20 -44.59
CA ASP A 444 8.64 -18.89 -44.47
C ASP A 444 7.19 -18.97 -43.97
N VAL A 445 6.79 -17.97 -43.18
CA VAL A 445 5.41 -17.84 -42.72
C VAL A 445 4.64 -16.96 -43.70
N ARG A 446 3.53 -17.47 -44.21
CA ARG A 446 2.67 -16.75 -45.14
C ARG A 446 1.37 -16.37 -44.49
N VAL A 447 1.07 -15.08 -44.52
CA VAL A 447 -0.23 -14.52 -44.08
C VAL A 447 -1.02 -14.18 -45.34
N ALA A 448 -2.14 -14.87 -45.55
CA ALA A 448 -3.01 -14.66 -46.71
C ALA A 448 -4.35 -14.07 -46.27
N GLY A 449 -4.80 -13.02 -46.96
CA GLY A 449 -6.14 -12.48 -46.77
C GLY A 449 -7.20 -13.49 -47.17
N VAL A 450 -8.26 -13.58 -46.37
CA VAL A 450 -9.43 -14.42 -46.67
C VAL A 450 -10.60 -13.49 -46.94
N ALA A 451 -11.30 -13.73 -48.02
CA ALA A 451 -12.42 -12.91 -48.50
C ALA A 451 -13.69 -13.08 -47.67
#